data_60b49823fde6261da8adf926855958b4
#
_entry.id   60b49823fde6261da8adf926855958b4
#
_cell.length_a   1.000
_cell.length_b   1.000
_cell.length_c   1.000
_cell.angle_alpha   90.00
_cell.angle_beta   90.00
_cell.angle_gamma   90.00
#
_symmetry.space_group_name_H-M   'P 1'
#
loop_
_entity.id
_entity.type
_entity.pdbx_description
1 polymer ?
#
loop_
_entity_poly.entity_id
_entity_poly.type
_entity_poly.pdbx_seq_one_letter_code
_entity_poly.pdbx_strand_id
1 'polypeptide(L)'
;MFPSQPTWSTSRSNLLQRCPRAFVLRYGLGEISQHHPLGQDLLHAFEIQTPWILLHQTIRLVVLDYVEDYANGTVWSTGLVRARFATDYTQLLNKRNVILKRVQDKGRIRISNLQRSHPENHLIEMGVEALINIIQHPEFVSLLKQGRIKRMEPTQSISSNRVRVYNSPDFIHHSERGETLVKLNPFGEISAYRYQRQAALLRLYGGKDSTILQFSLRQRCWNVKKTIPTDAEVNDAMSLVRLDVEQMEKLYSLVGKNNNLDKVALADTYRSCMNCQVRFICPSKDGLERARAEQFTLMCV
;
A
#
# COMPACT_ATOMS: atom_id res chain seq x y z
N MET A 1 3.66 -13.84 -20.05
CA MET A 1 5.09 -13.87 -19.67
C MET A 1 5.17 -13.13 -18.33
N PHE A 2 5.64 -13.76 -17.28
CA PHE A 2 5.74 -13.14 -15.96
C PHE A 2 6.99 -12.24 -15.90
N PRO A 3 7.06 -11.27 -14.97
CA PRO A 3 8.19 -10.34 -14.92
C PRO A 3 9.52 -11.11 -14.83
N SER A 4 10.50 -10.67 -15.61
CA SER A 4 11.83 -11.28 -15.69
C SER A 4 12.62 -11.23 -14.38
N GLN A 5 12.28 -10.28 -13.51
CA GLN A 5 12.83 -10.12 -12.18
C GLN A 5 11.69 -10.09 -11.16
N PRO A 6 11.69 -10.97 -10.15
CA PRO A 6 10.68 -10.97 -9.11
C PRO A 6 10.72 -9.66 -8.32
N THR A 7 9.54 -9.12 -8.06
CA THR A 7 9.37 -7.87 -7.33
C THR A 7 8.58 -8.10 -6.06
N TRP A 8 9.05 -7.53 -4.97
CA TRP A 8 8.41 -7.61 -3.66
C TRP A 8 8.01 -6.21 -3.15
N SER A 9 6.86 -6.13 -2.51
CA SER A 9 6.43 -4.98 -1.71
C SER A 9 5.50 -5.45 -0.61
N THR A 10 5.33 -4.65 0.43
CA THR A 10 4.38 -4.95 1.51
C THR A 10 2.95 -5.15 0.99
N SER A 11 2.53 -4.40 -0.01
CA SER A 11 1.20 -4.55 -0.62
C SER A 11 1.07 -5.86 -1.41
N ARG A 12 2.12 -6.31 -2.11
CA ARG A 12 2.16 -7.61 -2.79
C ARG A 12 2.09 -8.76 -1.78
N SER A 13 2.93 -8.73 -0.75
CA SER A 13 2.95 -9.71 0.33
C SER A 13 1.59 -9.81 1.03
N ASN A 14 1.01 -8.67 1.42
CA ASN A 14 -0.30 -8.65 2.07
C ASN A 14 -1.42 -9.19 1.17
N LEU A 15 -1.38 -8.90 -0.13
CA LEU A 15 -2.39 -9.42 -1.05
C LEU A 15 -2.21 -10.92 -1.29
N LEU A 16 -0.97 -11.40 -1.43
CA LEU A 16 -0.63 -12.81 -1.54
C LEU A 16 -1.17 -13.61 -0.36
N GLN A 17 -0.89 -13.15 0.87
CA GLN A 17 -1.34 -13.80 2.09
C GLN A 17 -2.88 -13.76 2.25
N ARG A 18 -3.53 -12.65 1.85
CA ARG A 18 -4.98 -12.51 1.97
C ARG A 18 -5.75 -13.31 0.94
N CYS A 19 -5.27 -13.34 -0.31
CA CYS A 19 -5.93 -14.04 -1.42
C CYS A 19 -4.93 -14.27 -2.57
N PRO A 20 -4.36 -15.48 -2.69
CA PRO A 20 -3.43 -15.83 -3.76
C PRO A 20 -4.01 -15.58 -5.16
N ARG A 21 -5.30 -15.85 -5.38
CA ARG A 21 -5.98 -15.63 -6.67
C ARG A 21 -6.06 -14.14 -7.01
N ALA A 22 -6.42 -13.27 -6.06
CA ALA A 22 -6.43 -11.82 -6.28
C ALA A 22 -5.02 -11.28 -6.52
N PHE A 23 -3.99 -11.86 -5.90
CA PHE A 23 -2.60 -11.54 -6.16
C PHE A 23 -2.23 -11.84 -7.62
N VAL A 24 -2.53 -13.03 -8.12
CA VAL A 24 -2.27 -13.41 -9.51
C VAL A 24 -3.03 -12.51 -10.51
N LEU A 25 -4.30 -12.22 -10.23
CA LEU A 25 -5.10 -11.31 -11.06
C LEU A 25 -4.47 -9.92 -11.15
N ARG A 26 -3.97 -9.39 -10.04
CA ARG A 26 -3.40 -8.04 -9.99
C ARG A 26 -1.99 -7.97 -10.58
N TYR A 27 -1.10 -8.84 -10.14
CA TYR A 27 0.33 -8.73 -10.40
C TYR A 27 0.83 -9.75 -11.44
N GLY A 28 0.03 -10.72 -11.78
CA GLY A 28 0.25 -11.63 -12.88
C GLY A 28 -0.44 -11.14 -14.14
N LEU A 29 -1.75 -11.30 -14.22
CA LEU A 29 -2.53 -10.94 -15.41
C LEU A 29 -2.68 -9.43 -15.60
N GLY A 30 -2.79 -8.64 -14.52
CA GLY A 30 -2.92 -7.19 -14.58
C GLY A 30 -1.67 -6.50 -15.15
N GLU A 31 -0.47 -6.97 -14.85
CA GLU A 31 0.79 -6.41 -15.39
C GLU A 31 1.06 -6.83 -16.85
N ILE A 32 0.48 -7.96 -17.30
CA ILE A 32 0.57 -8.45 -18.70
C ILE A 32 -0.53 -7.83 -19.57
N SER A 33 -1.36 -7.03 -19.01
CA SER A 33 -2.72 -6.68 -19.44
C SER A 33 -2.86 -5.96 -20.77
N GLN A 34 -1.80 -5.46 -21.37
CA GLN A 34 -1.90 -4.78 -22.67
C GLN A 34 -2.41 -5.71 -23.79
N HIS A 35 -2.31 -7.03 -23.61
CA HIS A 35 -2.68 -8.05 -24.60
C HIS A 35 -3.77 -9.03 -24.13
N HIS A 36 -4.32 -8.87 -22.91
CA HIS A 36 -5.35 -9.76 -22.38
C HIS A 36 -6.72 -9.06 -22.37
N PRO A 37 -7.81 -9.70 -22.87
CA PRO A 37 -9.15 -9.08 -22.92
C PRO A 37 -9.66 -8.54 -21.58
N LEU A 38 -9.26 -9.18 -20.47
CA LEU A 38 -9.60 -8.77 -19.11
C LEU A 38 -8.62 -7.76 -18.51
N GLY A 39 -7.50 -7.49 -19.18
CA GLY A 39 -6.40 -6.73 -18.58
C GLY A 39 -6.75 -5.30 -18.22
N GLN A 40 -7.42 -4.58 -19.13
CA GLN A 40 -7.86 -3.22 -18.85
C GLN A 40 -8.93 -3.15 -17.76
N ASP A 41 -9.86 -4.09 -17.73
CA ASP A 41 -10.91 -4.16 -16.70
C ASP A 41 -10.29 -4.47 -15.33
N LEU A 42 -9.25 -5.32 -15.29
CA LEU A 42 -8.47 -5.60 -14.07
C LEU A 42 -7.74 -4.36 -13.56
N LEU A 43 -7.03 -3.64 -14.44
CA LEU A 43 -6.34 -2.41 -14.07
C LEU A 43 -7.32 -1.40 -13.48
N HIS A 44 -8.43 -1.12 -14.16
CA HIS A 44 -9.46 -0.21 -13.67
C HIS A 44 -10.05 -0.67 -12.34
N ALA A 45 -10.32 -1.98 -12.16
CA ALA A 45 -10.84 -2.49 -10.90
C ALA A 45 -9.90 -2.25 -9.72
N PHE A 46 -8.59 -2.42 -9.94
CA PHE A 46 -7.59 -2.17 -8.90
C PHE A 46 -7.29 -0.69 -8.66
N GLU A 47 -7.61 0.19 -9.61
CA GLU A 47 -7.52 1.64 -9.45
C GLU A 47 -8.70 2.24 -8.68
N ILE A 48 -9.83 1.54 -8.59
CA ILE A 48 -11.00 1.99 -7.83
C ILE A 48 -10.72 1.81 -6.34
N GLN A 49 -10.31 2.88 -5.71
CA GLN A 49 -10.04 2.90 -4.28
C GLN A 49 -11.25 3.45 -3.51
N THR A 50 -11.41 3.03 -2.26
CA THR A 50 -12.46 3.60 -1.41
C THR A 50 -12.11 5.04 -1.02
N PRO A 51 -13.10 5.92 -0.75
CA PRO A 51 -12.84 7.27 -0.23
C PRO A 51 -11.93 7.26 1.01
N TRP A 52 -12.03 6.23 1.85
CA TRP A 52 -11.17 6.02 3.00
C TRP A 52 -9.70 5.79 2.63
N ILE A 53 -9.43 4.96 1.62
CA ILE A 53 -8.07 4.76 1.12
C ILE A 53 -7.51 6.05 0.53
N LEU A 54 -8.32 6.78 -0.24
CA LEU A 54 -7.93 8.08 -0.81
C LEU A 54 -7.61 9.11 0.27
N LEU A 55 -8.38 9.16 1.37
CA LEU A 55 -8.10 10.00 2.53
C LEU A 55 -6.67 9.80 3.04
N HIS A 56 -6.31 8.55 3.31
CA HIS A 56 -4.98 8.23 3.84
C HIS A 56 -3.85 8.48 2.84
N GLN A 57 -4.10 8.26 1.55
CA GLN A 57 -3.15 8.61 0.50
C GLN A 57 -2.93 10.11 0.43
N THR A 58 -4.00 10.89 0.49
CA THR A 58 -3.91 12.36 0.47
C THR A 58 -3.16 12.88 1.69
N ILE A 59 -3.43 12.34 2.90
CA ILE A 59 -2.68 12.70 4.10
C ILE A 59 -1.18 12.51 3.85
N ARG A 60 -0.77 11.35 3.33
CA ARG A 60 0.65 11.08 3.07
C ARG A 60 1.25 12.04 2.04
N LEU A 61 0.56 12.30 0.94
CA LEU A 61 1.03 13.21 -0.12
C LEU A 61 1.20 14.63 0.41
N VAL A 62 0.19 15.16 1.10
CA VAL A 62 0.22 16.52 1.64
C VAL A 62 1.30 16.68 2.73
N VAL A 63 1.55 15.65 3.56
CA VAL A 63 2.69 15.68 4.49
C VAL A 63 4.01 15.78 3.75
N LEU A 64 4.18 15.05 2.64
CA LEU A 64 5.41 15.10 1.85
C LEU A 64 5.61 16.46 1.17
N ASP A 65 4.55 17.04 0.65
CA ASP A 65 4.60 18.40 0.07
C ASP A 65 4.92 19.44 1.16
N TYR A 66 4.33 19.31 2.36
CA TYR A 66 4.68 20.16 3.50
C TYR A 66 6.18 20.05 3.87
N VAL A 67 6.71 18.84 3.92
CA VAL A 67 8.14 18.58 4.23
C VAL A 67 9.05 19.26 3.20
N GLU A 68 8.69 19.17 1.93
CA GLU A 68 9.46 19.79 0.83
C GLU A 68 9.40 21.31 0.89
N ASP A 69 8.22 21.89 1.08
CA ASP A 69 8.03 23.33 1.22
C ASP A 69 8.74 23.88 2.47
N TYR A 70 8.67 23.15 3.59
CA TYR A 70 9.38 23.52 4.81
C TYR A 70 10.89 23.52 4.61
N ALA A 71 11.44 22.52 3.93
CA ALA A 71 12.86 22.45 3.58
C ALA A 71 13.32 23.63 2.69
N ASN A 72 12.38 24.19 1.90
CA ASN A 72 12.59 25.38 1.08
C ASN A 72 12.27 26.71 1.81
N GLY A 73 12.03 26.65 3.13
CA GLY A 73 11.78 27.84 3.97
C GLY A 73 10.34 28.30 4.00
N THR A 74 9.40 27.56 3.41
CA THR A 74 7.98 27.92 3.38
C THR A 74 7.22 27.25 4.52
N VAL A 75 6.64 28.05 5.40
CA VAL A 75 5.81 27.57 6.52
C VAL A 75 4.33 27.71 6.16
N TRP A 76 3.57 26.61 6.27
CA TRP A 76 2.16 26.62 5.95
C TRP A 76 1.29 27.12 7.12
N SER A 77 0.37 28.00 6.83
CA SER A 77 -0.71 28.34 7.76
C SER A 77 -1.73 27.19 7.82
N THR A 78 -2.52 27.13 8.90
CA THR A 78 -3.63 26.17 9.03
C THR A 78 -4.62 26.27 7.87
N GLY A 79 -4.88 27.51 7.37
CA GLY A 79 -5.72 27.73 6.20
C GLY A 79 -5.16 27.10 4.94
N LEU A 80 -3.83 27.18 4.71
CA LEU A 80 -3.17 26.56 3.57
C LEU A 80 -3.19 25.04 3.68
N VAL A 81 -2.96 24.46 4.87
CA VAL A 81 -3.08 23.00 5.11
C VAL A 81 -4.47 22.52 4.70
N ARG A 82 -5.54 23.20 5.14
CA ARG A 82 -6.92 22.88 4.79
C ARG A 82 -7.17 22.97 3.28
N ALA A 83 -6.80 24.07 2.67
CA ALA A 83 -7.02 24.31 1.24
C ALA A 83 -6.30 23.26 0.39
N ARG A 84 -5.05 22.97 0.69
CA ARG A 84 -4.22 21.99 -0.03
C ARG A 84 -4.84 20.59 0.08
N PHE A 85 -5.15 20.16 1.31
CA PHE A 85 -5.75 18.86 1.53
C PHE A 85 -7.09 18.70 0.80
N ALA A 86 -7.99 19.67 0.93
CA ALA A 86 -9.30 19.62 0.28
C ALA A 86 -9.17 19.53 -1.25
N THR A 87 -8.26 20.33 -1.84
CA THR A 87 -8.00 20.31 -3.28
C THR A 87 -7.50 18.93 -3.74
N ASP A 88 -6.46 18.40 -3.11
CA ASP A 88 -5.84 17.14 -3.53
C ASP A 88 -6.78 15.94 -3.30
N TYR A 89 -7.52 15.94 -2.18
CA TYR A 89 -8.51 14.90 -1.90
C TYR A 89 -9.65 14.90 -2.92
N THR A 90 -10.20 16.07 -3.23
CA THR A 90 -11.29 16.21 -4.22
C THR A 90 -10.81 15.81 -5.62
N GLN A 91 -9.58 16.16 -6.00
CA GLN A 91 -9.02 15.72 -7.28
C GLN A 91 -8.90 14.18 -7.38
N LEU A 92 -8.40 13.52 -6.34
CA LEU A 92 -8.30 12.05 -6.31
C LEU A 92 -9.70 11.41 -6.31
N LEU A 93 -10.65 11.97 -5.59
CA LEU A 93 -12.03 11.49 -5.56
C LEU A 93 -12.71 11.62 -6.93
N ASN A 94 -12.53 12.75 -7.62
CA ASN A 94 -13.03 12.97 -8.95
C ASN A 94 -12.43 12.01 -9.96
N LYS A 95 -11.11 11.79 -9.94
CA LYS A 95 -10.44 10.79 -10.77
C LYS A 95 -11.02 9.39 -10.55
N ARG A 96 -11.19 8.99 -9.29
CA ARG A 96 -11.86 7.73 -8.92
C ARG A 96 -13.27 7.64 -9.52
N ASN A 97 -14.08 8.68 -9.37
CA ASN A 97 -15.47 8.69 -9.83
C ASN A 97 -15.59 8.56 -11.35
N VAL A 98 -14.66 9.15 -12.10
CA VAL A 98 -14.57 8.98 -13.55
C VAL A 98 -14.29 7.51 -13.93
N ILE A 99 -13.33 6.87 -13.26
CA ILE A 99 -13.02 5.45 -13.49
C ILE A 99 -14.21 4.58 -13.12
N LEU A 100 -14.82 4.87 -11.96
CA LEU A 100 -15.99 4.16 -11.46
C LEU A 100 -17.15 4.19 -12.46
N LYS A 101 -17.47 5.36 -13.01
CA LYS A 101 -18.51 5.53 -14.02
C LYS A 101 -18.22 4.68 -15.27
N ARG A 102 -16.99 4.75 -15.80
CA ARG A 102 -16.59 3.93 -16.97
C ARG A 102 -16.77 2.44 -16.77
N VAL A 103 -16.52 1.97 -15.54
CA VAL A 103 -16.64 0.54 -15.21
C VAL A 103 -18.10 0.16 -14.98
N GLN A 104 -18.92 1.05 -14.42
CA GLN A 104 -20.36 0.87 -14.26
C GLN A 104 -21.08 0.78 -15.59
N ASP A 105 -20.77 1.69 -16.52
CA ASP A 105 -21.37 1.75 -17.86
C ASP A 105 -21.14 0.45 -18.65
N LYS A 106 -20.05 -0.28 -18.35
CA LYS A 106 -19.76 -1.61 -18.91
C LYS A 106 -20.53 -2.76 -18.23
N GLY A 107 -21.33 -2.50 -17.22
CA GLY A 107 -22.16 -3.50 -16.51
C GLY A 107 -21.40 -4.59 -15.75
N ARG A 108 -20.07 -4.44 -15.60
CA ARG A 108 -19.18 -5.52 -15.15
C ARG A 108 -18.83 -5.52 -13.66
N ILE A 109 -19.08 -4.45 -12.90
CA ILE A 109 -18.71 -4.36 -11.48
C ILE A 109 -19.93 -4.01 -10.62
N ARG A 110 -20.22 -4.82 -9.62
CA ARG A 110 -21.16 -4.47 -8.54
C ARG A 110 -20.43 -3.61 -7.50
N ILE A 111 -20.78 -2.32 -7.44
CA ILE A 111 -20.08 -1.29 -6.68
C ILE A 111 -20.63 -1.08 -5.28
N SER A 112 -21.74 -1.75 -4.91
CA SER A 112 -22.46 -1.53 -3.66
C SER A 112 -21.59 -1.50 -2.38
N ASN A 113 -20.45 -2.20 -2.38
CA ASN A 113 -19.57 -2.25 -1.22
C ASN A 113 -18.47 -1.16 -1.21
N LEU A 114 -18.25 -0.47 -2.36
CA LEU A 114 -17.26 0.62 -2.47
C LEU A 114 -17.88 1.98 -2.16
N GLN A 115 -19.21 2.05 -2.02
CA GLN A 115 -19.98 3.28 -1.80
C GLN A 115 -20.27 3.62 -0.34
N ARG A 116 -19.93 2.74 0.62
CA ARG A 116 -20.04 3.07 2.04
C ARG A 116 -19.01 4.13 2.38
N SER A 117 -19.37 5.39 2.16
CA SER A 117 -18.52 6.52 2.48
C SER A 117 -19.19 7.38 3.53
N HIS A 118 -18.39 7.83 4.46
CA HIS A 118 -18.73 9.03 5.25
C HIS A 118 -18.94 10.21 4.30
N PRO A 119 -19.72 11.24 4.69
CA PRO A 119 -19.83 12.47 3.93
C PRO A 119 -18.45 13.04 3.59
N GLU A 120 -18.30 13.56 2.37
CA GLU A 120 -17.01 14.08 1.88
C GLU A 120 -16.40 15.11 2.82
N ASN A 121 -17.21 16.08 3.26
CA ASN A 121 -16.79 17.11 4.21
C ASN A 121 -16.24 16.52 5.51
N HIS A 122 -16.83 15.43 6.01
CA HIS A 122 -16.35 14.76 7.22
C HIS A 122 -14.97 14.15 7.00
N LEU A 123 -14.71 13.54 5.84
CA LEU A 123 -13.42 12.99 5.50
C LEU A 123 -12.35 14.07 5.31
N ILE A 124 -12.74 15.23 4.75
CA ILE A 124 -11.84 16.38 4.63
C ILE A 124 -11.44 16.88 6.02
N GLU A 125 -12.39 17.07 6.94
CA GLU A 125 -12.08 17.50 8.30
C GLU A 125 -11.17 16.51 9.03
N MET A 126 -11.42 15.21 8.89
CA MET A 126 -10.55 14.17 9.46
C MET A 126 -9.12 14.24 8.92
N GLY A 127 -8.98 14.48 7.62
CA GLY A 127 -7.67 14.60 6.99
C GLY A 127 -6.91 15.84 7.43
N VAL A 128 -7.59 16.97 7.51
CA VAL A 128 -7.02 18.24 8.00
C VAL A 128 -6.57 18.13 9.44
N GLU A 129 -7.38 17.52 10.31
CA GLU A 129 -7.03 17.29 11.71
C GLU A 129 -5.79 16.40 11.82
N ALA A 130 -5.73 15.30 11.05
CA ALA A 130 -4.57 14.43 11.03
C ALA A 130 -3.29 15.16 10.55
N LEU A 131 -3.40 16.04 9.56
CA LEU A 131 -2.28 16.87 9.07
C LEU A 131 -1.81 17.87 10.12
N ILE A 132 -2.72 18.59 10.77
CA ILE A 132 -2.36 19.53 11.83
C ILE A 132 -1.63 18.79 12.95
N ASN A 133 -2.13 17.62 13.33
CA ASN A 133 -1.55 16.82 14.41
C ASN A 133 -0.13 16.32 14.08
N ILE A 134 0.21 15.97 12.83
CA ILE A 134 1.59 15.60 12.49
C ILE A 134 2.50 16.81 12.39
N ILE A 135 2.04 17.90 11.77
CA ILE A 135 2.80 19.15 11.62
C ILE A 135 3.18 19.74 12.99
N GLN A 136 2.34 19.55 13.99
CA GLN A 136 2.57 20.00 15.37
C GLN A 136 3.24 18.93 16.26
N HIS A 137 3.45 17.72 15.75
CA HIS A 137 4.02 16.63 16.53
C HIS A 137 5.47 16.94 16.91
N PRO A 138 5.87 16.88 18.20
CA PRO A 138 7.19 17.31 18.66
C PRO A 138 8.35 16.64 17.93
N GLU A 139 8.30 15.32 17.75
CA GLU A 139 9.32 14.56 17.03
C GLU A 139 9.41 14.97 15.55
N PHE A 140 8.28 15.26 14.92
CA PHE A 140 8.24 15.69 13.53
C PHE A 140 8.81 17.10 13.37
N VAL A 141 8.40 18.02 14.26
CA VAL A 141 8.94 19.39 14.28
C VAL A 141 10.44 19.41 14.54
N SER A 142 10.91 18.60 15.50
CA SER A 142 12.35 18.48 15.80
C SER A 142 13.13 17.97 14.60
N LEU A 143 12.58 16.99 13.88
CA LEU A 143 13.19 16.43 12.67
C LEU A 143 13.33 17.50 11.56
N LEU A 144 12.31 18.33 11.35
CA LEU A 144 12.30 19.34 10.29
C LEU A 144 13.22 20.54 10.57
N LYS A 145 13.46 20.87 11.84
CA LYS A 145 14.28 22.03 12.23
C LYS A 145 15.79 21.83 12.02
N GLN A 146 16.24 20.59 11.88
CA GLN A 146 17.68 20.27 11.87
C GLN A 146 18.01 19.43 10.64
N GLY A 147 19.06 19.82 9.90
CA GLY A 147 19.61 19.02 8.82
C GLY A 147 18.97 19.23 7.45
N ARG A 148 19.29 18.32 6.53
CA ARG A 148 18.83 18.29 5.14
C ARG A 148 17.80 17.20 4.96
N ILE A 149 16.73 17.51 4.25
CA ILE A 149 15.66 16.53 3.93
C ILE A 149 15.75 16.20 2.44
N LYS A 150 15.66 14.89 2.14
CA LYS A 150 15.56 14.35 0.79
C LYS A 150 14.28 13.53 0.69
N ARG A 151 13.30 14.03 -0.08
CA ARG A 151 12.11 13.25 -0.45
C ARG A 151 12.52 12.05 -1.28
N MET A 152 11.87 10.92 -1.04
CA MET A 152 12.13 9.68 -1.75
C MET A 152 10.98 9.36 -2.71
N GLU A 153 11.34 8.92 -3.91
CA GLU A 153 10.34 8.49 -4.89
C GLU A 153 9.66 7.17 -4.44
N PRO A 154 8.32 7.09 -4.49
CA PRO A 154 7.59 5.89 -4.09
C PRO A 154 7.96 4.66 -4.92
N THR A 155 8.43 4.87 -6.14
CA THR A 155 8.85 3.83 -7.08
C THR A 155 10.29 3.37 -6.89
N GLN A 156 11.02 4.01 -5.98
CA GLN A 156 12.40 3.63 -5.70
C GLN A 156 12.45 2.23 -5.07
N SER A 157 13.30 1.39 -5.64
CA SER A 157 13.50 0.02 -5.20
C SER A 157 14.96 -0.28 -4.99
N ILE A 158 15.24 -1.28 -4.17
CA ILE A 158 16.57 -1.84 -3.99
C ILE A 158 16.58 -3.24 -4.57
N SER A 159 17.63 -3.56 -5.33
CA SER A 159 17.91 -4.93 -5.76
C SER A 159 18.73 -5.64 -4.70
N SER A 160 18.20 -6.71 -4.14
CA SER A 160 18.91 -7.57 -3.21
C SER A 160 18.68 -9.04 -3.61
N ASN A 161 19.76 -9.79 -3.83
CA ASN A 161 19.70 -11.22 -4.18
C ASN A 161 18.72 -11.54 -5.33
N ARG A 162 18.77 -10.79 -6.42
CA ARG A 162 17.88 -10.91 -7.60
C ARG A 162 16.41 -10.55 -7.36
N VAL A 163 16.04 -10.08 -6.17
CA VAL A 163 14.70 -9.58 -5.86
C VAL A 163 14.73 -8.05 -5.84
N ARG A 164 13.76 -7.43 -6.50
CA ARG A 164 13.54 -5.99 -6.41
C ARG A 164 12.57 -5.68 -5.28
N VAL A 165 13.06 -5.04 -4.22
CA VAL A 165 12.29 -4.71 -3.02
C VAL A 165 11.80 -3.26 -3.08
N TYR A 166 10.48 -3.07 -3.05
CA TYR A 166 9.81 -1.77 -3.00
C TYR A 166 9.32 -1.50 -1.57
N ASN A 167 10.16 -0.87 -0.77
CA ASN A 167 9.82 -0.44 0.60
C ASN A 167 10.57 0.85 0.95
N SER A 168 10.62 1.81 0.00
CA SER A 168 11.34 3.06 0.21
C SER A 168 10.82 3.84 1.42
N PRO A 169 11.68 4.55 2.15
CA PRO A 169 11.24 5.58 3.07
C PRO A 169 10.47 6.66 2.31
N ASP A 170 9.71 7.48 3.01
CA ASP A 170 9.02 8.61 2.42
C ASP A 170 9.96 9.80 2.22
N PHE A 171 10.87 9.98 3.18
CA PHE A 171 12.02 10.89 3.06
C PHE A 171 13.17 10.44 3.95
N ILE A 172 14.34 10.95 3.65
CA ILE A 172 15.57 10.77 4.44
C ILE A 172 15.97 12.12 5.02
N HIS A 173 16.24 12.14 6.30
CA HIS A 173 16.77 13.30 7.00
C HIS A 173 18.24 13.06 7.33
N HIS A 174 19.10 13.96 6.87
CA HIS A 174 20.54 13.95 7.12
C HIS A 174 20.89 15.02 8.14
N SER A 175 21.49 14.64 9.25
CA SER A 175 21.99 15.54 10.28
C SER A 175 23.42 15.19 10.67
N GLU A 176 24.04 16.03 11.49
CA GLU A 176 25.36 15.73 12.08
C GLU A 176 25.36 14.42 12.91
N ARG A 177 24.20 14.00 13.40
CA ARG A 177 24.02 12.77 14.17
C ARG A 177 23.81 11.51 13.29
N GLY A 178 23.83 11.68 11.97
CA GLY A 178 23.63 10.59 11.01
C GLY A 178 22.31 10.69 10.24
N GLU A 179 21.95 9.58 9.61
CA GLU A 179 20.76 9.46 8.76
C GLU A 179 19.56 8.96 9.55
N THR A 180 18.41 9.58 9.29
CA THR A 180 17.11 9.11 9.78
C THR A 180 16.18 8.87 8.58
N LEU A 181 15.76 7.62 8.41
CA LEU A 181 14.80 7.24 7.38
C LEU A 181 13.39 7.31 7.96
N VAL A 182 12.52 8.05 7.31
CA VAL A 182 11.17 8.32 7.82
C VAL A 182 10.14 7.60 6.97
N LYS A 183 9.21 6.91 7.64
CA LYS A 183 8.07 6.23 7.02
C LYS A 183 6.75 6.69 7.62
N LEU A 184 5.84 7.12 6.76
CA LEU A 184 4.49 7.54 7.12
C LEU A 184 3.53 6.37 6.88
N ASN A 185 2.85 5.93 7.93
CA ASN A 185 1.85 4.86 7.90
C ASN A 185 0.46 5.44 8.24
N PRO A 186 -0.19 6.19 7.33
CA PRO A 186 -1.48 6.81 7.62
C PRO A 186 -2.63 5.80 7.72
N PHE A 187 -2.44 4.55 7.27
CA PHE A 187 -3.47 3.50 7.28
C PHE A 187 -3.69 2.84 8.64
N GLY A 188 -3.14 3.39 9.69
CA GLY A 188 -3.28 2.92 11.04
C GLY A 188 -2.07 2.16 11.59
N GLU A 189 -2.21 1.70 12.81
CA GLU A 189 -1.16 0.94 13.49
C GLU A 189 -0.98 -0.43 12.86
N ILE A 190 0.26 -0.79 12.63
CA ILE A 190 0.64 -2.13 12.20
C ILE A 190 1.14 -2.93 13.40
N SER A 191 1.03 -4.25 13.36
CA SER A 191 1.52 -5.12 14.45
C SER A 191 3.01 -4.89 14.72
N ALA A 192 3.47 -5.14 15.97
CA ALA A 192 4.86 -4.98 16.35
C ALA A 192 5.83 -5.71 15.39
N TYR A 193 5.48 -6.94 15.00
CA TYR A 193 6.24 -7.71 14.04
C TYR A 193 6.35 -7.04 12.66
N ARG A 194 5.25 -6.48 12.15
CA ARG A 194 5.26 -5.75 10.87
C ARG A 194 6.07 -4.47 10.95
N TYR A 195 6.06 -3.80 12.09
CA TYR A 195 6.92 -2.65 12.35
C TYR A 195 8.39 -2.99 12.24
N GLN A 196 8.82 -4.04 12.95
CA GLN A 196 10.20 -4.50 12.94
C GLN A 196 10.64 -4.89 11.53
N ARG A 197 9.84 -5.70 10.83
CA ARG A 197 10.12 -6.09 9.45
C ARG A 197 10.20 -4.88 8.51
N GLN A 198 9.28 -3.93 8.61
CA GLN A 198 9.30 -2.72 7.80
C GLN A 198 10.55 -1.87 8.10
N ALA A 199 10.90 -1.69 9.37
CA ALA A 199 12.11 -0.97 9.78
C ALA A 199 13.39 -1.64 9.24
N ALA A 200 13.49 -2.96 9.37
CA ALA A 200 14.61 -3.73 8.85
C ALA A 200 14.79 -3.59 7.33
N LEU A 201 13.70 -3.62 6.56
CA LEU A 201 13.73 -3.41 5.11
C LEU A 201 14.02 -1.94 4.73
N LEU A 202 13.59 -0.97 5.54
CA LEU A 202 13.91 0.45 5.32
C LEU A 202 15.41 0.71 5.48
N ARG A 203 16.06 0.02 6.43
CA ARG A 203 17.51 0.15 6.63
C ARG A 203 18.33 -0.15 5.38
N LEU A 204 17.82 -0.96 4.44
CA LEU A 204 18.47 -1.19 3.15
C LEU A 204 18.68 0.08 2.31
N TYR A 205 17.93 1.15 2.58
CA TYR A 205 18.03 2.44 1.89
C TYR A 205 19.00 3.43 2.53
N GLY A 206 19.50 3.12 3.73
CA GLY A 206 20.45 3.93 4.47
C GLY A 206 21.69 3.14 4.90
N GLY A 207 22.47 3.75 5.76
CA GLY A 207 23.65 3.11 6.35
C GLY A 207 23.31 2.14 7.49
N LYS A 208 24.33 1.43 7.98
CA LYS A 208 24.20 0.44 9.06
C LYS A 208 23.62 1.04 10.36
N ASP A 209 23.96 2.28 10.64
CA ASP A 209 23.59 2.98 11.88
C ASP A 209 22.41 3.93 11.65
N SER A 210 21.71 3.82 10.51
CA SER A 210 20.56 4.67 10.22
C SER A 210 19.42 4.44 11.22
N THR A 211 18.92 5.53 11.75
CA THR A 211 17.70 5.51 12.58
C THR A 211 16.47 5.42 11.68
N ILE A 212 15.52 4.57 12.04
CA ILE A 212 14.22 4.45 11.38
C ILE A 212 13.16 5.09 12.25
N LEU A 213 12.46 6.09 11.72
CA LEU A 213 11.29 6.71 12.34
C LEU A 213 10.03 6.32 11.56
N GLN A 214 9.09 5.69 12.24
CA GLN A 214 7.81 5.30 11.67
C GLN A 214 6.68 6.04 12.36
N PHE A 215 5.99 6.90 11.62
CA PHE A 215 4.80 7.62 12.08
C PHE A 215 3.56 6.84 11.66
N SER A 216 2.69 6.50 12.61
CA SER A 216 1.45 5.76 12.35
C SER A 216 0.25 6.51 12.89
N LEU A 217 -0.73 6.72 12.02
CA LEU A 217 -1.97 7.42 12.35
C LEU A 217 -2.96 6.44 12.99
N ARG A 218 -3.38 6.73 14.23
CA ARG A 218 -4.43 6.00 14.94
C ARG A 218 -5.38 6.96 15.61
N GLN A 219 -6.67 6.85 15.33
CA GLN A 219 -7.70 7.72 15.92
C GLN A 219 -7.34 9.21 15.82
N ARG A 220 -6.86 9.64 14.62
CA ARG A 220 -6.41 11.00 14.31
C ARG A 220 -5.13 11.47 15.01
N CYS A 221 -4.54 10.65 15.88
CA CYS A 221 -3.27 10.92 16.54
C CYS A 221 -2.13 10.15 15.88
N TRP A 222 -0.94 10.74 15.87
CA TRP A 222 0.25 10.08 15.34
C TRP A 222 1.08 9.48 16.46
N ASN A 223 1.33 8.19 16.33
CA ASN A 223 2.26 7.46 17.17
C ASN A 223 3.58 7.32 16.45
N VAL A 224 4.69 7.51 17.16
CA VAL A 224 6.04 7.41 16.61
C VAL A 224 6.77 6.22 17.22
N LYS A 225 7.40 5.44 16.35
CA LYS A 225 8.38 4.43 16.77
C LYS A 225 9.73 4.76 16.16
N LYS A 226 10.75 4.75 17.02
CA LYS A 226 12.15 4.91 16.67
C LYS A 226 12.86 3.57 16.85
N THR A 227 13.60 3.14 15.81
CA THR A 227 14.28 1.86 15.79
C THR A 227 15.62 1.99 15.06
N ILE A 228 16.62 1.25 15.51
CA ILE A 228 17.87 1.01 14.78
C ILE A 228 17.94 -0.51 14.58
N PRO A 229 17.54 -1.02 13.39
CA PRO A 229 17.49 -2.47 13.16
C PRO A 229 18.90 -3.07 13.14
N THR A 230 19.05 -4.24 13.69
CA THR A 230 20.28 -5.04 13.66
C THR A 230 20.46 -5.76 12.33
N ASP A 231 21.68 -6.23 12.04
CA ASP A 231 21.94 -7.05 10.85
C ASP A 231 21.15 -8.37 10.85
N ALA A 232 20.92 -8.94 12.03
CA ALA A 232 20.08 -10.14 12.19
C ALA A 232 18.64 -9.87 11.75
N GLU A 233 18.02 -8.77 12.22
CA GLU A 233 16.66 -8.40 11.84
C GLU A 233 16.53 -8.11 10.35
N VAL A 234 17.54 -7.52 9.71
CA VAL A 234 17.57 -7.31 8.26
C VAL A 234 17.63 -8.65 7.52
N ASN A 235 18.48 -9.58 7.96
CA ASN A 235 18.58 -10.89 7.36
C ASN A 235 17.29 -11.71 7.50
N ASP A 236 16.64 -11.65 8.66
CA ASP A 236 15.35 -12.29 8.91
C ASP A 236 14.26 -11.70 8.02
N ALA A 237 14.18 -10.37 7.91
CA ALA A 237 13.24 -9.69 7.03
C ALA A 237 13.45 -10.07 5.56
N MET A 238 14.71 -10.17 5.11
CA MET A 238 15.04 -10.59 3.75
C MET A 238 14.75 -12.06 3.49
N SER A 239 14.86 -12.93 4.49
CA SER A 239 14.48 -14.34 4.39
C SER A 239 12.98 -14.49 4.15
N LEU A 240 12.15 -13.70 4.85
CA LEU A 240 10.72 -13.67 4.61
C LEU A 240 10.36 -13.10 3.22
N VAL A 241 11.10 -12.09 2.74
CA VAL A 241 10.94 -11.59 1.36
C VAL A 241 11.19 -12.69 0.35
N ARG A 242 12.22 -13.52 0.54
CA ARG A 242 12.52 -14.65 -0.35
C ARG A 242 11.42 -15.70 -0.34
N LEU A 243 10.90 -16.08 0.83
CA LEU A 243 9.78 -17.00 0.96
C LEU A 243 8.52 -16.49 0.25
N ASP A 244 8.17 -15.21 0.41
CA ASP A 244 7.06 -14.59 -0.31
C ASP A 244 7.27 -14.67 -1.84
N VAL A 245 8.49 -14.38 -2.32
CA VAL A 245 8.83 -14.44 -3.75
C VAL A 245 8.75 -15.86 -4.29
N GLU A 246 9.25 -16.85 -3.57
CA GLU A 246 9.12 -18.26 -3.95
C GLU A 246 7.65 -18.69 -4.07
N GLN A 247 6.80 -18.23 -3.17
CA GLN A 247 5.36 -18.48 -3.26
C GLN A 247 4.73 -17.79 -4.47
N MET A 248 5.13 -16.54 -4.76
CA MET A 248 4.68 -15.82 -5.95
C MET A 248 5.04 -16.56 -7.23
N GLU A 249 6.28 -17.04 -7.35
CA GLU A 249 6.77 -17.79 -8.51
C GLU A 249 6.04 -19.13 -8.66
N LYS A 250 5.78 -19.86 -7.55
CA LYS A 250 4.97 -21.08 -7.56
C LYS A 250 3.55 -20.81 -8.08
N LEU A 251 2.91 -19.74 -7.62
CA LEU A 251 1.58 -19.37 -8.09
C LEU A 251 1.57 -19.04 -9.58
N TYR A 252 2.57 -18.31 -10.06
CA TYR A 252 2.71 -18.01 -11.48
C TYR A 252 2.89 -19.28 -12.33
N SER A 253 3.67 -20.24 -11.87
CA SER A 253 3.85 -21.52 -12.56
C SER A 253 2.56 -22.37 -12.55
N LEU A 254 1.77 -22.34 -11.47
CA LEU A 254 0.48 -23.05 -11.40
C LEU A 254 -0.54 -22.49 -12.41
N VAL A 255 -0.59 -21.19 -12.59
CA VAL A 255 -1.49 -20.54 -13.56
C VAL A 255 -1.07 -20.86 -15.00
N GLY A 256 0.23 -20.94 -15.24
CA GLY A 256 0.82 -21.33 -16.53
C GLY A 256 0.42 -20.41 -17.68
N LYS A 257 0.64 -20.91 -18.92
CA LYS A 257 0.31 -20.15 -20.15
C LYS A 257 -1.21 -20.04 -20.40
N ASN A 258 -2.00 -20.96 -19.84
CA ASN A 258 -3.45 -21.04 -20.09
C ASN A 258 -4.29 -20.19 -19.12
N ASN A 259 -3.65 -19.41 -18.24
CA ASN A 259 -4.31 -18.55 -17.26
C ASN A 259 -5.36 -19.28 -16.40
N ASN A 260 -5.07 -20.55 -16.04
CA ASN A 260 -5.99 -21.37 -15.25
C ASN A 260 -5.98 -20.94 -13.79
N LEU A 261 -6.95 -20.11 -13.41
CA LEU A 261 -7.13 -19.62 -12.05
C LEU A 261 -7.73 -20.67 -11.09
N ASP A 262 -8.32 -21.75 -11.58
CA ASP A 262 -9.00 -22.73 -10.74
C ASP A 262 -8.03 -23.50 -9.83
N LYS A 263 -6.75 -23.57 -10.26
CA LYS A 263 -5.66 -24.16 -9.46
C LYS A 263 -5.15 -23.24 -8.34
N VAL A 264 -5.58 -21.98 -8.31
CA VAL A 264 -5.11 -20.99 -7.32
C VAL A 264 -6.14 -20.85 -6.21
N ALA A 265 -5.70 -21.01 -4.97
CA ALA A 265 -6.55 -20.92 -3.80
C ALA A 265 -7.29 -19.58 -3.69
N LEU A 266 -8.50 -19.63 -3.17
CA LEU A 266 -9.31 -18.47 -2.79
C LEU A 266 -8.82 -17.90 -1.45
N ALA A 267 -9.36 -16.74 -1.08
CA ALA A 267 -9.11 -16.16 0.24
C ALA A 267 -9.65 -17.07 1.36
N ASP A 268 -8.98 -17.11 2.49
CA ASP A 268 -9.38 -17.92 3.65
C ASP A 268 -10.75 -17.52 4.21
N THR A 269 -11.12 -16.24 4.08
CA THR A 269 -12.39 -15.74 4.61
C THR A 269 -13.32 -15.26 3.51
N TYR A 270 -14.62 -15.59 3.64
CA TYR A 270 -15.67 -15.08 2.75
C TYR A 270 -15.76 -13.54 2.76
N ARG A 271 -15.48 -12.91 3.89
CA ARG A 271 -15.42 -11.44 4.01
C ARG A 271 -14.42 -10.82 3.04
N SER A 272 -13.27 -11.47 2.82
CA SER A 272 -12.27 -11.03 1.84
C SER A 272 -12.80 -11.11 0.41
N CYS A 273 -13.61 -12.11 0.08
CA CYS A 273 -14.27 -12.23 -1.22
C CYS A 273 -15.37 -11.19 -1.42
N MET A 274 -16.18 -10.91 -0.37
CA MET A 274 -17.27 -9.92 -0.46
C MET A 274 -16.78 -8.52 -0.79
N ASN A 275 -15.61 -8.14 -0.28
CA ASN A 275 -15.01 -6.83 -0.48
C ASN A 275 -13.96 -6.82 -1.59
N CYS A 276 -13.86 -7.88 -2.39
CA CYS A 276 -12.85 -8.00 -3.42
C CYS A 276 -13.23 -7.19 -4.67
N GLN A 277 -12.33 -6.35 -5.10
CA GLN A 277 -12.49 -5.50 -6.29
C GLN A 277 -12.60 -6.32 -7.59
N VAL A 278 -12.01 -7.53 -7.61
CA VAL A 278 -11.99 -8.42 -8.78
C VAL A 278 -12.95 -9.60 -8.66
N ARG A 279 -13.91 -9.54 -7.75
CA ARG A 279 -14.90 -10.62 -7.56
C ARG A 279 -15.68 -10.98 -8.83
N PHE A 280 -15.86 -10.02 -9.73
CA PHE A 280 -16.58 -10.21 -10.99
C PHE A 280 -15.83 -11.10 -12.01
N ILE A 281 -14.52 -11.28 -11.82
CA ILE A 281 -13.65 -12.13 -12.66
C ILE A 281 -13.38 -13.47 -11.99
N CYS A 282 -13.46 -13.53 -10.65
CA CYS A 282 -13.43 -14.79 -9.92
C CYS A 282 -14.61 -15.67 -10.37
N PRO A 283 -14.49 -17.01 -10.33
CA PRO A 283 -15.48 -17.92 -10.85
C PRO A 283 -16.90 -17.41 -10.60
N SER A 284 -17.79 -17.64 -11.56
CA SER A 284 -19.17 -17.18 -11.52
C SER A 284 -19.79 -17.40 -10.14
N LYS A 285 -20.82 -16.65 -9.81
CA LYS A 285 -21.45 -16.63 -8.48
C LYS A 285 -21.58 -18.02 -7.87
N ASP A 286 -22.03 -18.99 -8.65
CA ASP A 286 -22.24 -20.37 -8.21
C ASP A 286 -20.91 -21.14 -8.10
N GLY A 287 -19.95 -20.86 -8.97
CA GLY A 287 -18.60 -21.44 -8.91
C GLY A 287 -17.80 -21.00 -7.70
N LEU A 288 -17.98 -19.75 -7.24
CA LEU A 288 -17.30 -19.27 -6.03
C LEU A 288 -17.84 -19.97 -4.76
N GLU A 289 -19.14 -20.13 -4.63
CA GLU A 289 -19.75 -20.81 -3.48
C GLU A 289 -19.35 -22.29 -3.43
N ARG A 290 -19.36 -22.97 -4.58
CA ARG A 290 -18.91 -24.34 -4.70
C ARG A 290 -17.43 -24.51 -4.36
N ALA A 291 -16.55 -23.71 -4.95
CA ALA A 291 -15.13 -23.77 -4.68
C ALA A 291 -14.79 -23.47 -3.21
N ARG A 292 -15.58 -22.63 -2.55
CA ARG A 292 -15.42 -22.39 -1.11
C ARG A 292 -15.89 -23.53 -0.24
N ALA A 293 -17.01 -24.17 -0.60
CA ALA A 293 -17.46 -25.36 0.10
C ALA A 293 -16.42 -26.48 0.02
N GLU A 294 -15.87 -26.72 -1.17
CA GLU A 294 -14.80 -27.71 -1.39
C GLU A 294 -13.52 -27.37 -0.58
N GLN A 295 -13.11 -26.09 -0.57
CA GLN A 295 -11.94 -25.64 0.20
C GLN A 295 -12.17 -25.79 1.70
N PHE A 296 -13.38 -25.49 2.21
CA PHE A 296 -13.71 -25.65 3.62
C PHE A 296 -13.69 -27.11 4.04
N THR A 297 -14.18 -28.00 3.21
CA THR A 297 -14.14 -29.48 3.46
C THR A 297 -12.70 -29.97 3.58
N LEU A 298 -11.79 -29.46 2.74
CA LEU A 298 -10.36 -29.82 2.78
C LEU A 298 -9.61 -29.25 4.00
N MET A 299 -10.08 -28.15 4.60
CA MET A 299 -9.48 -27.56 5.79
C MET A 299 -9.98 -28.19 7.10
N CYS A 300 -11.08 -28.95 7.06
CA CYS A 300 -11.67 -29.63 8.23
C CYS A 300 -11.23 -31.09 8.36
N VAL A 301 -10.33 -31.56 7.48
CA VAL A 301 -9.68 -32.87 7.53
C VAL A 301 -8.24 -32.71 8.00
#